data_65dd297c690efe8a12038b2d90806189
#
_entry.id   65dd297c690efe8a12038b2d90806189
#
_cell.length_a   1.000
_cell.length_b   1.000
_cell.length_c   1.000
_cell.angle_alpha   90.00
_cell.angle_beta   90.00
_cell.angle_gamma   90.00
#
_symmetry.space_group_name_H-M   'P 1'
#
loop_
_entity.id
_entity.type
_entity.pdbx_description
1 polymer ?
#
loop_
_entity_poly.entity_id
_entity_poly.type
_entity_poly.pdbx_seq_one_letter_code
_entity_poly.pdbx_strand_id
1 'polypeptide(L)'
;MLFRSHTDLHECLGHGSGKLLPGVDPDALKAYGSTIEEARADLFGLYYVADPKLVELGLLPSNEAYKAQYYTYLMNGLMTQLVRIQPGNTVEEAHMRNRQLIARWVFEKGAADKVVELVKKDGKTYVVVNDYEKVRQLFGELLAEIQRIKSTGDFAAARALVEDYAVKVDPTLHAEVLERYKKLNLAPYKGFVNPKYEVVTDENGAVTDVTVTYDEGYAEQMLRYSKDYSPLPSVN
;
A
#
# COMPACT_ATOMS: atom_id res chain seq x y z
N MET A 1 -0.20 11.46 -10.66
CA MET A 1 -1.67 11.40 -10.81
C MET A 1 -2.22 10.03 -10.41
N LEU A 2 -1.92 8.92 -11.07
CA LEU A 2 -2.46 7.58 -10.77
C LEU A 2 -2.26 7.11 -9.32
N PHE A 3 -1.06 7.23 -8.78
CA PHE A 3 -0.76 6.87 -7.38
C PHE A 3 -1.62 7.70 -6.39
N ARG A 4 -1.75 9.00 -6.64
CA ARG A 4 -2.60 9.87 -5.81
C ARG A 4 -4.06 9.42 -5.85
N SER A 5 -4.60 9.10 -7.04
CA SER A 5 -5.98 8.63 -7.16
C SER A 5 -6.23 7.32 -6.39
N HIS A 6 -5.26 6.38 -6.38
CA HIS A 6 -5.37 5.18 -5.56
C HIS A 6 -5.41 5.54 -4.07
N THR A 7 -4.52 6.42 -3.59
CA THR A 7 -4.50 6.87 -2.20
C THR A 7 -5.79 7.58 -1.82
N ASP A 8 -6.28 8.50 -2.65
CA ASP A 8 -7.55 9.22 -2.40
C ASP A 8 -8.74 8.24 -2.30
N LEU A 9 -8.80 7.21 -3.15
CA LEU A 9 -9.82 6.17 -3.09
C LEU A 9 -9.67 5.27 -1.85
N HIS A 10 -8.44 4.92 -1.47
CA HIS A 10 -8.13 4.18 -0.25
C HIS A 10 -8.65 4.91 0.99
N GLU A 11 -8.35 6.21 1.11
CA GLU A 11 -8.76 7.01 2.26
C GLU A 11 -10.27 7.30 2.23
N CYS A 12 -10.78 7.85 1.11
CA CYS A 12 -12.15 8.35 1.05
C CYS A 12 -13.21 7.26 0.92
N LEU A 13 -12.98 6.25 0.07
CA LEU A 13 -13.92 5.14 -0.12
C LEU A 13 -13.54 3.93 0.75
N GLY A 14 -12.25 3.68 0.91
CA GLY A 14 -11.73 2.62 1.77
C GLY A 14 -12.07 2.91 3.23
N HIS A 15 -11.22 3.63 3.94
CA HIS A 15 -11.43 3.92 5.37
C HIS A 15 -12.71 4.70 5.64
N GLY A 16 -13.13 5.58 4.73
CA GLY A 16 -14.38 6.34 4.87
C GLY A 16 -15.67 5.53 4.76
N SER A 17 -15.59 4.22 4.50
CA SER A 17 -16.73 3.32 4.37
C SER A 17 -16.65 2.11 5.31
N GLY A 18 -17.62 1.18 5.22
CA GLY A 18 -17.57 -0.09 5.94
C GLY A 18 -18.29 -0.06 7.28
N LYS A 19 -19.61 -0.26 7.21
CA LYS A 19 -20.46 -0.34 8.38
C LYS A 19 -20.42 -1.73 9.00
N LEU A 20 -20.29 -1.80 10.32
CA LEU A 20 -20.48 -3.03 11.08
C LEU A 20 -21.97 -3.38 11.17
N LEU A 21 -22.29 -4.67 11.26
CA LEU A 21 -23.64 -5.10 11.56
C LEU A 21 -24.01 -4.77 13.02
N PRO A 22 -25.31 -4.59 13.33
CA PRO A 22 -25.74 -4.30 14.68
C PRO A 22 -25.24 -5.34 15.69
N GLY A 23 -24.65 -4.89 16.79
CA GLY A 23 -24.14 -5.74 17.88
C GLY A 23 -22.75 -6.34 17.64
N VAL A 24 -22.10 -6.05 16.54
CA VAL A 24 -20.71 -6.47 16.30
C VAL A 24 -19.76 -5.56 17.06
N ASP A 25 -18.85 -6.18 17.84
CA ASP A 25 -17.78 -5.48 18.53
C ASP A 25 -16.77 -4.92 17.51
N PRO A 26 -16.43 -3.61 17.53
CA PRO A 26 -15.41 -3.02 16.67
C PRO A 26 -14.05 -3.74 16.76
N ASP A 27 -13.71 -4.30 17.90
CA ASP A 27 -12.45 -5.00 18.16
C ASP A 27 -12.53 -6.53 17.94
N ALA A 28 -13.64 -7.03 17.36
CA ALA A 28 -13.86 -8.47 17.17
C ALA A 28 -12.70 -9.17 16.43
N LEU A 29 -12.04 -8.50 15.49
CA LEU A 29 -10.94 -9.07 14.70
C LEU A 29 -9.58 -9.04 15.42
N LYS A 30 -9.48 -8.38 16.56
CA LYS A 30 -8.26 -8.32 17.41
C LYS A 30 -6.99 -8.00 16.61
N ALA A 31 -5.94 -8.80 16.77
CA ALA A 31 -4.64 -8.62 16.10
C ALA A 31 -4.68 -8.66 14.56
N TYR A 32 -5.75 -9.16 13.96
CA TYR A 32 -5.92 -9.20 12.51
C TYR A 32 -6.66 -7.98 11.94
N GLY A 33 -7.27 -7.17 12.81
CA GLY A 33 -8.11 -6.04 12.43
C GLY A 33 -7.41 -5.04 11.54
N SER A 34 -6.19 -4.61 11.86
CA SER A 34 -5.42 -3.66 11.06
C SER A 34 -5.13 -4.19 9.66
N THR A 35 -4.66 -5.44 9.52
CA THR A 35 -4.38 -6.04 8.21
C THR A 35 -5.64 -6.15 7.35
N ILE A 36 -6.76 -6.55 7.95
CA ILE A 36 -8.06 -6.67 7.25
C ILE A 36 -8.57 -5.29 6.82
N GLU A 37 -8.45 -4.27 7.67
CA GLU A 37 -8.87 -2.90 7.31
C GLU A 37 -8.03 -2.30 6.20
N GLU A 38 -6.70 -2.42 6.28
CA GLU A 38 -5.80 -1.96 5.22
C GLU A 38 -6.05 -2.70 3.90
N ALA A 39 -6.28 -4.01 3.96
CA ALA A 39 -6.62 -4.79 2.76
C ALA A 39 -7.95 -4.35 2.16
N ARG A 40 -8.94 -4.01 2.99
CA ARG A 40 -10.23 -3.49 2.54
C ARG A 40 -10.07 -2.14 1.85
N ALA A 41 -9.34 -1.22 2.44
CA ALA A 41 -9.11 0.11 1.91
C ALA A 41 -8.31 0.08 0.60
N ASP A 42 -7.23 -0.72 0.53
CA ASP A 42 -6.47 -0.92 -0.70
C ASP A 42 -7.31 -1.56 -1.83
N LEU A 43 -8.16 -2.54 -1.50
CA LEU A 43 -9.04 -3.16 -2.49
C LEU A 43 -10.12 -2.21 -3.02
N PHE A 44 -10.63 -1.29 -2.22
CA PHE A 44 -11.46 -0.19 -2.72
C PHE A 44 -10.70 0.65 -3.73
N GLY A 45 -9.49 1.08 -3.39
CA GLY A 45 -8.63 1.83 -4.29
C GLY A 45 -8.35 1.08 -5.60
N LEU A 46 -7.96 -0.19 -5.50
CA LEU A 46 -7.65 -1.03 -6.65
C LEU A 46 -8.88 -1.30 -7.53
N TYR A 47 -10.02 -1.64 -6.95
CA TYR A 47 -11.24 -1.96 -7.70
C TYR A 47 -11.77 -0.74 -8.47
N TYR A 48 -11.83 0.43 -7.81
CA TYR A 48 -12.39 1.63 -8.39
C TYR A 48 -11.42 2.44 -9.25
N VAL A 49 -10.09 2.29 -9.11
CA VAL A 49 -9.13 2.96 -10.01
C VAL A 49 -9.29 2.54 -11.48
N ALA A 50 -9.90 1.37 -11.73
CA ALA A 50 -10.25 0.89 -13.07
C ALA A 50 -11.64 1.34 -13.54
N ASP A 51 -12.35 2.18 -12.78
CA ASP A 51 -13.67 2.66 -13.18
C ASP A 51 -13.57 3.78 -14.22
N PRO A 52 -14.26 3.65 -15.38
CA PRO A 52 -14.27 4.70 -16.43
C PRO A 52 -14.70 6.08 -15.92
N LYS A 53 -15.46 6.13 -14.83
CA LYS A 53 -15.89 7.38 -14.21
C LYS A 53 -14.73 8.28 -13.79
N LEU A 54 -13.61 7.71 -13.41
CA LEU A 54 -12.41 8.50 -13.04
C LEU A 54 -11.79 9.22 -14.25
N VAL A 55 -11.89 8.62 -15.43
CA VAL A 55 -11.47 9.29 -16.68
C VAL A 55 -12.45 10.37 -17.06
N GLU A 56 -13.78 10.10 -16.97
CA GLU A 56 -14.82 11.09 -17.20
C GLU A 56 -14.69 12.33 -16.31
N LEU A 57 -14.30 12.12 -15.04
CA LEU A 57 -14.05 13.19 -14.07
C LEU A 57 -12.68 13.88 -14.24
N GLY A 58 -11.86 13.48 -15.22
CA GLY A 58 -10.52 14.03 -15.44
C GLY A 58 -9.48 13.65 -14.39
N LEU A 59 -9.78 12.66 -13.54
CA LEU A 59 -8.87 12.19 -12.48
C LEU A 59 -7.82 11.21 -13.01
N LEU A 60 -8.10 10.51 -14.10
CA LEU A 60 -7.17 9.63 -14.80
C LEU A 60 -7.04 10.01 -16.27
N PRO A 61 -5.86 9.81 -16.89
CA PRO A 61 -5.62 10.22 -18.27
C PRO A 61 -6.25 9.28 -19.32
N SER A 62 -6.55 8.02 -18.96
CA SER A 62 -7.11 7.02 -19.85
C SER A 62 -7.68 5.83 -19.09
N ASN A 63 -8.55 5.05 -19.76
CA ASN A 63 -9.10 3.80 -19.23
C ASN A 63 -8.05 2.67 -19.12
N GLU A 64 -6.84 2.86 -19.60
CA GLU A 64 -5.74 1.90 -19.49
C GLU A 64 -4.78 2.21 -18.33
N ALA A 65 -4.91 3.39 -17.71
CA ALA A 65 -3.98 3.85 -16.67
C ALA A 65 -3.93 2.91 -15.45
N TYR A 66 -5.06 2.32 -15.07
CA TYR A 66 -5.15 1.39 -13.93
C TYR A 66 -4.21 0.17 -14.05
N LYS A 67 -3.88 -0.27 -15.27
CA LYS A 67 -3.00 -1.43 -15.49
C LYS A 67 -1.62 -1.24 -14.88
N ALA A 68 -1.07 -0.02 -14.94
CA ALA A 68 0.20 0.29 -14.31
C ALA A 68 0.12 0.18 -12.77
N GLN A 69 -0.99 0.61 -12.18
CA GLN A 69 -1.24 0.46 -10.74
C GLN A 69 -1.35 -1.01 -10.33
N TYR A 70 -2.12 -1.81 -11.06
CA TYR A 70 -2.29 -3.24 -10.80
C TYR A 70 -0.96 -3.98 -10.88
N TYR A 71 -0.21 -3.75 -11.95
CA TYR A 71 1.11 -4.36 -12.12
C TYR A 71 2.05 -4.01 -10.95
N THR A 72 2.16 -2.72 -10.64
CA THR A 72 3.04 -2.24 -9.57
C THR A 72 2.63 -2.81 -8.21
N TYR A 73 1.33 -2.85 -7.92
CA TYR A 73 0.80 -3.38 -6.67
C TYR A 73 1.08 -4.88 -6.51
N LEU A 74 0.76 -5.67 -7.53
CA LEU A 74 0.99 -7.12 -7.52
C LEU A 74 2.48 -7.47 -7.45
N MET A 75 3.33 -6.80 -8.25
CA MET A 75 4.78 -6.96 -8.20
C MET A 75 5.34 -6.61 -6.80
N ASN A 76 4.83 -5.53 -6.19
CA ASN A 76 5.26 -5.14 -4.86
C ASN A 76 4.86 -6.18 -3.81
N GLY A 77 3.60 -6.63 -3.82
CA GLY A 77 3.09 -7.62 -2.87
C GLY A 77 3.71 -9.00 -3.00
N LEU A 78 4.06 -9.42 -4.23
CA LEU A 78 4.68 -10.73 -4.48
C LEU A 78 6.20 -10.73 -4.30
N MET A 79 6.88 -9.62 -4.59
CA MET A 79 8.35 -9.62 -4.69
C MET A 79 9.03 -8.41 -4.05
N THR A 80 8.77 -7.17 -4.51
CA THR A 80 9.68 -6.05 -4.22
C THR A 80 9.70 -5.63 -2.77
N GLN A 81 8.60 -5.76 -2.03
CA GLN A 81 8.57 -5.45 -0.60
C GLN A 81 9.43 -6.39 0.26
N LEU A 82 9.77 -7.59 -0.26
CA LEU A 82 10.60 -8.58 0.46
C LEU A 82 11.99 -8.03 0.81
N VAL A 83 12.48 -7.00 0.11
CA VAL A 83 13.76 -6.33 0.44
C VAL A 83 13.79 -5.73 1.85
N ARG A 84 12.61 -5.48 2.46
CA ARG A 84 12.48 -4.90 3.80
C ARG A 84 12.47 -5.94 4.92
N ILE A 85 12.43 -7.23 4.58
CA ILE A 85 12.32 -8.34 5.54
C ILE A 85 13.69 -8.95 5.75
N GLN A 86 14.07 -9.21 7.00
CA GLN A 86 15.28 -9.94 7.31
C GLN A 86 15.13 -11.42 6.96
N PRO A 87 16.17 -12.10 6.45
CA PRO A 87 16.13 -13.54 6.19
C PRO A 87 15.65 -14.34 7.40
N GLY A 88 14.70 -15.23 7.18
CA GLY A 88 14.10 -16.06 8.22
C GLY A 88 12.92 -15.44 8.97
N ASN A 89 12.66 -14.15 8.80
CA ASN A 89 11.51 -13.49 9.39
C ASN A 89 10.26 -13.60 8.51
N THR A 90 9.12 -13.36 9.14
CA THR A 90 7.79 -13.24 8.49
C THR A 90 7.44 -11.79 8.23
N VAL A 91 6.35 -11.56 7.50
CA VAL A 91 5.81 -10.20 7.31
C VAL A 91 5.06 -9.78 8.57
N GLU A 92 5.42 -8.65 9.18
CA GLU A 92 4.85 -8.17 10.45
C GLU A 92 4.03 -6.90 10.28
N GLU A 93 4.46 -5.96 9.44
CA GLU A 93 3.84 -4.64 9.27
C GLU A 93 2.53 -4.75 8.47
N ALA A 94 1.47 -4.04 8.93
CA ALA A 94 0.11 -4.18 8.42
C ALA A 94 -0.02 -3.87 6.91
N HIS A 95 0.61 -2.79 6.42
CA HIS A 95 0.59 -2.45 5.00
C HIS A 95 1.39 -3.43 4.11
N MET A 96 2.41 -4.09 4.66
CA MET A 96 3.11 -5.16 3.95
C MET A 96 2.28 -6.44 3.94
N ARG A 97 1.59 -6.74 5.05
CA ARG A 97 0.67 -7.88 5.16
C ARG A 97 -0.50 -7.75 4.21
N ASN A 98 -1.19 -6.61 4.18
CA ASN A 98 -2.33 -6.42 3.29
C ASN A 98 -1.93 -6.56 1.82
N ARG A 99 -0.80 -5.97 1.44
CA ARG A 99 -0.29 -6.02 0.07
C ARG A 99 0.09 -7.42 -0.36
N GLN A 100 0.75 -8.18 0.52
CA GLN A 100 1.06 -9.57 0.26
C GLN A 100 -0.21 -10.43 0.18
N LEU A 101 -1.15 -10.24 1.10
CA LEU A 101 -2.43 -10.94 1.13
C LEU A 101 -3.15 -10.81 -0.21
N ILE A 102 -3.38 -9.59 -0.66
CA ILE A 102 -4.09 -9.31 -1.91
C ILE A 102 -3.35 -9.92 -3.11
N ALA A 103 -2.04 -9.69 -3.20
CA ALA A 103 -1.26 -10.17 -4.34
C ALA A 103 -1.18 -11.71 -4.40
N ARG A 104 -0.95 -12.38 -3.27
CA ARG A 104 -0.92 -13.85 -3.22
C ARG A 104 -2.28 -14.49 -3.43
N TRP A 105 -3.33 -13.89 -2.88
CA TRP A 105 -4.68 -14.39 -3.09
C TRP A 105 -5.06 -14.33 -4.58
N VAL A 106 -4.80 -13.21 -5.25
CA VAL A 106 -5.04 -13.07 -6.70
C VAL A 106 -4.18 -14.06 -7.50
N PHE A 107 -2.91 -14.20 -7.15
CA PHE A 107 -2.01 -15.15 -7.79
C PHE A 107 -2.52 -16.59 -7.69
N GLU A 108 -2.97 -17.02 -6.50
CA GLU A 108 -3.48 -18.37 -6.27
C GLU A 108 -4.84 -18.60 -6.92
N LYS A 109 -5.80 -17.68 -6.72
CA LYS A 109 -7.16 -17.83 -7.27
C LYS A 109 -7.22 -17.71 -8.79
N GLY A 110 -6.32 -16.92 -9.37
CA GLY A 110 -6.18 -16.76 -10.81
C GLY A 110 -5.27 -17.80 -11.48
N ALA A 111 -4.71 -18.76 -10.73
CA ALA A 111 -3.70 -19.70 -11.25
C ALA A 111 -4.21 -20.60 -12.38
N ALA A 112 -5.46 -21.09 -12.29
CA ALA A 112 -6.06 -21.94 -13.31
C ALA A 112 -6.15 -21.25 -14.69
N ASP A 113 -6.45 -19.94 -14.67
CA ASP A 113 -6.59 -19.11 -15.88
C ASP A 113 -5.28 -18.36 -16.20
N LYS A 114 -4.20 -18.61 -15.46
CA LYS A 114 -2.90 -17.93 -15.59
C LYS A 114 -3.01 -16.40 -15.55
N VAL A 115 -3.88 -15.88 -14.72
CA VAL A 115 -4.16 -14.43 -14.62
C VAL A 115 -2.91 -13.65 -14.25
N VAL A 116 -2.16 -14.17 -13.27
CA VAL A 116 -0.84 -13.66 -12.84
C VAL A 116 0.12 -14.84 -12.74
N GLU A 117 1.31 -14.71 -13.29
CA GLU A 117 2.33 -15.75 -13.25
C GLU A 117 3.66 -15.23 -12.69
N LEU A 118 4.41 -16.12 -12.03
CA LEU A 118 5.83 -15.94 -11.72
C LEU A 118 6.65 -16.71 -12.77
N VAL A 119 7.24 -15.99 -13.71
CA VAL A 119 7.96 -16.57 -14.84
C VAL A 119 9.47 -16.45 -14.61
N LYS A 120 10.20 -17.56 -14.77
CA LYS A 120 11.67 -17.54 -14.76
C LYS A 120 12.23 -17.28 -16.15
N LYS A 121 13.07 -16.25 -16.25
CA LYS A 121 13.81 -15.91 -17.48
C LYS A 121 15.24 -15.50 -17.08
N ASP A 122 16.22 -16.09 -17.73
CA ASP A 122 17.66 -15.82 -17.50
C ASP A 122 18.06 -15.89 -16.01
N GLY A 123 17.53 -16.92 -15.31
CA GLY A 123 17.79 -17.16 -13.89
C GLY A 123 17.09 -16.20 -12.92
N LYS A 124 16.20 -15.33 -13.42
CA LYS A 124 15.46 -14.33 -12.62
C LYS A 124 13.96 -14.58 -12.69
N THR A 125 13.28 -14.34 -11.59
CA THR A 125 11.81 -14.39 -11.50
C THR A 125 11.20 -13.04 -11.85
N TYR A 126 10.12 -13.07 -12.64
CA TYR A 126 9.36 -11.91 -13.06
C TYR A 126 7.87 -12.15 -12.80
N VAL A 127 7.17 -11.09 -12.37
CA VAL A 127 5.71 -11.08 -12.31
C VAL A 127 5.17 -10.72 -13.69
N VAL A 128 4.26 -11.51 -14.20
CA VAL A 128 3.56 -11.27 -15.47
C VAL A 128 2.06 -11.23 -15.18
N VAL A 129 1.39 -10.17 -15.62
CA VAL A 129 -0.07 -10.04 -15.55
C VAL A 129 -0.63 -10.25 -16.96
N ASN A 130 -1.35 -11.34 -17.16
CA ASN A 130 -1.89 -11.71 -18.46
C ASN A 130 -3.31 -11.20 -18.70
N ASP A 131 -4.10 -11.05 -17.63
CA ASP A 131 -5.51 -10.62 -17.73
C ASP A 131 -5.86 -9.60 -16.61
N TYR A 132 -5.87 -8.33 -16.96
CA TYR A 132 -6.15 -7.23 -16.05
C TYR A 132 -7.64 -7.14 -15.65
N GLU A 133 -8.55 -7.53 -16.54
CA GLU A 133 -9.98 -7.54 -16.25
C GLU A 133 -10.30 -8.64 -15.23
N LYS A 134 -9.68 -9.81 -15.38
CA LYS A 134 -9.80 -10.89 -14.41
C LYS A 134 -9.19 -10.52 -13.06
N VAL A 135 -8.05 -9.79 -13.05
CA VAL A 135 -7.49 -9.23 -11.82
C VAL A 135 -8.51 -8.33 -11.12
N ARG A 136 -9.17 -7.42 -11.85
CA ARG A 136 -10.23 -6.57 -11.29
C ARG A 136 -11.37 -7.36 -10.68
N GLN A 137 -11.82 -8.41 -11.38
CA GLN A 137 -12.85 -9.30 -10.87
C GLN A 137 -12.42 -9.95 -9.54
N LEU A 138 -11.20 -10.50 -9.49
CA LEU A 138 -10.65 -11.13 -8.28
C LEU A 138 -10.50 -10.11 -7.12
N PHE A 139 -10.10 -8.88 -7.39
CA PHE A 139 -10.12 -7.82 -6.38
C PHE A 139 -11.51 -7.58 -5.81
N GLY A 140 -12.55 -7.58 -6.66
CA GLY A 140 -13.94 -7.43 -6.23
C GLY A 140 -14.43 -8.59 -5.37
N GLU A 141 -14.08 -9.83 -5.74
CA GLU A 141 -14.41 -11.02 -4.96
C GLU A 141 -13.74 -11.01 -3.57
N LEU A 142 -12.45 -10.67 -3.51
CA LEU A 142 -11.73 -10.55 -2.24
C LEU A 142 -12.26 -9.39 -1.39
N LEU A 143 -12.59 -8.26 -2.01
CA LEU A 143 -13.18 -7.12 -1.32
C LEU A 143 -14.51 -7.48 -0.66
N ALA A 144 -15.37 -8.22 -1.37
CA ALA A 144 -16.65 -8.69 -0.84
C ALA A 144 -16.46 -9.60 0.38
N GLU A 145 -15.50 -10.52 0.33
CA GLU A 145 -15.19 -11.41 1.47
C GLU A 145 -14.59 -10.63 2.65
N ILE A 146 -13.65 -9.74 2.41
CA ILE A 146 -13.06 -8.91 3.47
C ILE A 146 -14.10 -7.98 4.11
N GLN A 147 -15.01 -7.42 3.31
CA GLN A 147 -16.12 -6.61 3.82
C GLN A 147 -17.07 -7.46 4.67
N ARG A 148 -17.38 -8.69 4.28
CA ARG A 148 -18.14 -9.64 5.06
C ARG A 148 -17.46 -9.91 6.40
N ILE A 149 -16.18 -10.29 6.37
CA ILE A 149 -15.38 -10.58 7.58
C ILE A 149 -15.42 -9.39 8.55
N LYS A 150 -15.15 -8.17 8.05
CA LYS A 150 -15.17 -6.97 8.89
C LYS A 150 -16.56 -6.69 9.46
N SER A 151 -17.59 -6.67 8.61
CA SER A 151 -18.94 -6.28 9.03
C SER A 151 -19.59 -7.26 10.01
N THR A 152 -19.21 -8.54 9.96
CA THR A 152 -19.71 -9.58 10.88
C THR A 152 -18.81 -9.83 12.10
N GLY A 153 -17.60 -9.29 12.11
CA GLY A 153 -16.61 -9.57 13.15
C GLY A 153 -16.10 -11.02 13.14
N ASP A 154 -16.04 -11.64 11.94
CA ASP A 154 -15.61 -13.04 11.77
C ASP A 154 -14.11 -13.22 12.00
N PHE A 155 -13.73 -13.37 13.27
CA PHE A 155 -12.33 -13.55 13.67
C PHE A 155 -11.68 -14.80 13.04
N ALA A 156 -12.43 -15.90 12.92
CA ALA A 156 -11.88 -17.15 12.41
C ALA A 156 -11.49 -17.01 10.93
N ALA A 157 -12.35 -16.41 10.11
CA ALA A 157 -12.06 -16.13 8.71
C ALA A 157 -10.95 -15.09 8.53
N ALA A 158 -10.93 -14.02 9.36
CA ALA A 158 -9.85 -13.02 9.35
C ALA A 158 -8.49 -13.68 9.63
N ARG A 159 -8.42 -14.51 10.67
CA ARG A 159 -7.21 -15.25 11.03
C ARG A 159 -6.75 -16.14 9.87
N ALA A 160 -7.64 -16.97 9.34
CA ALA A 160 -7.30 -17.89 8.24
C ALA A 160 -6.75 -17.11 7.03
N LEU A 161 -7.43 -16.06 6.61
CA LEU A 161 -7.03 -15.25 5.46
C LEU A 161 -5.64 -14.61 5.66
N VAL A 162 -5.38 -14.03 6.82
CA VAL A 162 -4.10 -13.36 7.13
C VAL A 162 -2.96 -14.39 7.27
N GLU A 163 -3.17 -15.49 8.02
CA GLU A 163 -2.14 -16.51 8.22
C GLU A 163 -1.77 -17.25 6.92
N ASP A 164 -2.73 -17.47 6.04
CA ASP A 164 -2.48 -18.17 4.79
C ASP A 164 -1.80 -17.27 3.74
N TYR A 165 -2.21 -16.01 3.63
CA TYR A 165 -1.78 -15.13 2.53
C TYR A 165 -0.84 -14.00 2.91
N ALA A 166 -0.87 -13.51 4.16
CA ALA A 166 -0.19 -12.26 4.53
C ALA A 166 1.17 -12.44 5.23
N VAL A 167 1.41 -13.57 5.89
CA VAL A 167 2.50 -13.71 6.86
C VAL A 167 3.71 -14.44 6.30
N LYS A 168 3.49 -15.53 5.56
CA LYS A 168 4.54 -16.46 5.13
C LYS A 168 5.36 -15.87 3.98
N VAL A 169 6.69 -16.01 4.06
CA VAL A 169 7.64 -15.60 3.02
C VAL A 169 8.24 -16.85 2.37
N ASP A 170 8.24 -16.91 1.04
CA ASP A 170 8.99 -17.95 0.30
C ASP A 170 10.50 -17.66 0.41
N PRO A 171 11.29 -18.54 1.06
CA PRO A 171 12.69 -18.26 1.32
C PRO A 171 13.54 -18.23 0.04
N THR A 172 13.17 -18.99 -0.99
CA THR A 172 13.91 -19.02 -2.25
C THR A 172 13.72 -17.73 -3.04
N LEU A 173 12.47 -17.29 -3.17
CA LEU A 173 12.15 -16.03 -3.84
C LEU A 173 12.72 -14.84 -3.06
N HIS A 174 12.65 -14.88 -1.72
CA HIS A 174 13.22 -13.85 -0.86
C HIS A 174 14.74 -13.70 -1.07
N ALA A 175 15.48 -14.81 -1.05
CA ALA A 175 16.92 -14.79 -1.30
C ALA A 175 17.27 -14.21 -2.68
N GLU A 176 16.52 -14.60 -3.73
CA GLU A 176 16.67 -14.03 -5.08
C GLU A 176 16.44 -12.52 -5.11
N VAL A 177 15.37 -12.05 -4.46
CA VAL A 177 15.02 -10.63 -4.41
C VAL A 177 16.10 -9.82 -3.68
N LEU A 178 16.59 -10.30 -2.54
CA LEU A 178 17.66 -9.64 -1.79
C LEU A 178 18.97 -9.56 -2.60
N GLU A 179 19.36 -10.65 -3.28
CA GLU A 179 20.55 -10.65 -4.13
C GLU A 179 20.44 -9.66 -5.30
N ARG A 180 19.27 -9.60 -5.96
CA ARG A 180 19.00 -8.64 -7.04
C ARG A 180 19.04 -7.21 -6.53
N TYR A 181 18.42 -6.92 -5.39
CA TYR A 181 18.40 -5.59 -4.78
C TYR A 181 19.81 -5.11 -4.40
N LYS A 182 20.63 -5.99 -3.81
CA LYS A 182 22.01 -5.67 -3.46
C LYS A 182 22.84 -5.23 -4.69
N LYS A 183 22.61 -5.84 -5.85
CA LYS A 183 23.31 -5.51 -7.10
C LYS A 183 22.93 -4.13 -7.65
N LEU A 184 21.75 -3.60 -7.30
CA LEU A 184 21.31 -2.27 -7.73
C LEU A 184 22.05 -1.14 -7.01
N ASN A 185 22.67 -1.43 -5.86
CA ASN A 185 23.40 -0.45 -5.04
C ASN A 185 22.62 0.87 -4.84
N LEU A 186 21.33 0.75 -4.57
CA LEU A 186 20.46 1.91 -4.36
C LEU A 186 20.78 2.58 -3.04
N ALA A 187 20.75 3.90 -3.03
CA ALA A 187 20.83 4.66 -1.78
C ALA A 187 19.67 4.26 -0.85
N PRO A 188 19.91 4.14 0.46
CA PRO A 188 18.84 3.87 1.40
C PRO A 188 17.81 5.02 1.39
N TYR A 189 16.56 4.66 1.67
CA TYR A 189 15.51 5.66 1.86
C TYR A 189 15.90 6.64 2.98
N LYS A 190 15.79 7.94 2.72
CA LYS A 190 16.25 8.99 3.64
C LYS A 190 15.15 9.88 4.23
N GLY A 191 13.92 9.69 3.82
CA GLY A 191 12.78 10.47 4.29
C GLY A 191 12.18 11.40 3.22
N PHE A 192 11.27 12.24 3.66
CA PHE A 192 10.57 13.20 2.81
C PHE A 192 11.16 14.60 2.93
N VAL A 193 10.99 15.39 1.88
CA VAL A 193 11.10 16.85 1.97
C VAL A 193 9.72 17.37 2.38
N ASN A 194 9.67 18.07 3.52
CA ASN A 194 8.46 18.69 4.02
C ASN A 194 8.28 20.09 3.42
N PRO A 195 7.04 20.59 3.26
CA PRO A 195 6.83 21.99 2.94
C PRO A 195 7.36 22.90 4.07
N LYS A 196 7.86 24.05 3.69
CA LYS A 196 8.17 25.14 4.63
C LYS A 196 6.93 26.04 4.75
N TYR A 197 6.53 26.32 5.97
CA TYR A 197 5.41 27.19 6.28
C TYR A 197 5.93 28.52 6.80
N GLU A 198 5.46 29.63 6.23
CA GLU A 198 5.75 30.99 6.70
C GLU A 198 4.43 31.66 7.05
N VAL A 199 4.33 32.09 8.30
CA VAL A 199 3.13 32.75 8.81
C VAL A 199 3.17 34.21 8.43
N VAL A 200 2.09 34.70 7.80
CA VAL A 200 1.89 36.13 7.51
C VAL A 200 0.99 36.72 8.59
N THR A 201 1.43 37.78 9.20
CA THR A 201 0.66 38.48 10.25
C THR A 201 0.34 39.93 9.86
N ASP A 202 -0.77 40.45 10.38
CA ASP A 202 -1.10 41.87 10.29
C ASP A 202 -0.31 42.72 11.31
N GLU A 203 -0.58 44.02 11.31
CA GLU A 203 0.07 45.01 12.20
C GLU A 203 -0.20 44.72 13.70
N ASN A 204 -1.22 43.98 14.04
CA ASN A 204 -1.59 43.59 15.40
C ASN A 204 -1.04 42.22 15.79
N GLY A 205 -0.31 41.53 14.89
CA GLY A 205 0.23 40.20 15.09
C GLY A 205 -0.76 39.05 14.87
N ALA A 206 -1.96 39.34 14.35
CA ALA A 206 -2.93 38.31 14.00
C ALA A 206 -2.53 37.63 12.69
N VAL A 207 -2.61 36.29 12.66
CA VAL A 207 -2.30 35.51 11.45
C VAL A 207 -3.36 35.78 10.37
N THR A 208 -2.92 36.28 9.21
CA THR A 208 -3.76 36.58 8.08
C THR A 208 -3.63 35.57 6.94
N ASP A 209 -2.46 34.90 6.84
CA ASP A 209 -2.19 33.90 5.82
C ASP A 209 -1.04 32.96 6.24
N VAL A 210 -0.89 31.85 5.52
CA VAL A 210 0.25 30.93 5.64
C VAL A 210 0.78 30.61 4.25
N THR A 211 1.99 31.06 3.96
CA THR A 211 2.66 30.70 2.70
C THR A 211 3.29 29.32 2.81
N VAL A 212 3.10 28.50 1.78
CA VAL A 212 3.66 27.15 1.69
C VAL A 212 4.63 27.07 0.54
N THR A 213 5.89 26.73 0.82
CA THR A 213 6.95 26.60 -0.20
C THR A 213 7.62 25.23 -0.16
N TYR A 214 8.23 24.83 -1.30
CA TYR A 214 8.98 23.57 -1.48
C TYR A 214 10.36 23.88 -2.12
N ASP A 215 11.00 24.93 -1.67
CA ASP A 215 12.24 25.47 -2.22
C ASP A 215 13.52 24.83 -1.67
N GLU A 216 13.41 24.02 -0.62
CA GLU A 216 14.54 23.31 -0.02
C GLU A 216 14.72 21.91 -0.60
N GLY A 217 15.96 21.53 -0.91
CA GLY A 217 16.34 20.13 -1.14
C GLY A 217 16.47 19.35 0.18
N TYR A 218 16.54 18.01 0.07
CA TYR A 218 16.64 17.15 1.26
C TYR A 218 17.81 17.49 2.19
N ALA A 219 19.01 17.70 1.64
CA ALA A 219 20.19 18.01 2.45
C ALA A 219 20.06 19.35 3.14
N GLU A 220 19.55 20.37 2.46
CA GLU A 220 19.34 21.72 3.01
C GLU A 220 18.33 21.69 4.17
N GLN A 221 17.22 20.95 3.97
CA GLN A 221 16.20 20.81 5.01
C GLN A 221 16.72 20.08 6.24
N MET A 222 17.51 19.01 6.07
CA MET A 222 18.11 18.28 7.19
C MET A 222 19.14 19.12 7.93
N LEU A 223 19.93 19.93 7.24
CA LEU A 223 20.86 20.89 7.87
C LEU A 223 20.11 21.97 8.65
N ARG A 224 19.03 22.49 8.13
CA ARG A 224 18.17 23.45 8.83
C ARG A 224 17.58 22.84 10.10
N TYR A 225 16.99 21.64 10.00
CA TYR A 225 16.45 20.95 11.19
C TYR A 225 17.52 20.68 12.25
N SER A 226 18.71 20.26 11.84
CA SER A 226 19.82 20.05 12.76
C SER A 226 20.21 21.35 13.47
N LYS A 227 20.21 22.50 12.78
CA LYS A 227 20.51 23.80 13.35
C LYS A 227 19.39 24.28 14.28
N ASP A 228 18.13 24.18 13.85
CA ASP A 228 17.00 24.77 14.56
C ASP A 228 16.59 23.95 15.78
N TYR A 229 16.75 22.61 15.71
CA TYR A 229 16.29 21.67 16.74
C TYR A 229 17.40 20.90 17.46
N SER A 230 18.70 21.22 17.20
CA SER A 230 19.83 20.60 17.90
C SER A 230 19.84 20.78 19.43
N PRO A 231 19.17 21.83 19.99
CA PRO A 231 19.08 21.97 21.44
C PRO A 231 18.09 21.00 22.11
N LEU A 232 17.30 20.29 21.33
CA LEU A 232 16.38 19.30 21.89
C LEU A 232 17.19 18.17 22.53
N PRO A 233 16.87 17.78 23.80
CA PRO A 233 17.59 16.71 24.45
C PRO A 233 17.39 15.41 23.67
N SER A 234 18.48 14.73 23.35
CA SER A 234 18.42 13.34 22.88
C SER A 234 18.03 12.47 24.07
N VAL A 235 16.75 12.19 24.22
CA VAL A 235 16.26 11.24 25.23
C VAL A 235 16.27 9.87 24.58
N ASN A 236 17.12 8.98 25.09
CA ASN A 236 17.07 7.56 24.81
C ASN A 236 16.09 6.87 25.76
#